data_1741a87c0041924368dbcf0724013f7e
#
_entry.id   1741a87c0041924368dbcf0724013f7e
#
_cell.length_a   1.000
_cell.length_b   1.000
_cell.length_c   1.000
_cell.angle_alpha   90.00
_cell.angle_beta   90.00
_cell.angle_gamma   90.00
#
_symmetry.space_group_name_H-M   'P 1'
#
loop_
_entity.id
_entity.type
_entity.pdbx_description
1 polymer ?
#
loop_
_entity_poly.entity_id
_entity_poly.type
_entity_poly.pdbx_seq_one_letter_code
_entity_poly.pdbx_strand_id
1 'polypeptide(L)'
;MDYIFEKVGDVFNTFYTKNLPFQLTGAQKRVLKEIRNDVGSGRQMNRLLQGDVGSGKTLVALMSMLLALDNGYQACMMAPTEILANQHYETIKELLFGMDIRVELLTGSIKGKRREAILTGLLTGDVKILIGTHAVIEDTVNFSSLGFVVIDEQHRFGVAQRARLWSKNVQPPHVLVMTATPIPRTLAMTLYGDLDVSVIDELPPGRKPITTIHQFDNRRESMYRSVRKQIDEGRQVYIVYPLIKESEKIDLKNLEEGYQHILEEFPKCTVCKVHGKMKPAEKDEQMQLFVSGKAQIMVATTVIEVGVNVPNASVMIIENAERFGLSQLHQLRGRVGRGAEQSYCILVTNYKLTE
;
A
#
# COMPACT_ATOMS: atom_id res chain seq x y z
N MET A 1 20.14 10.19 -24.20
CA MET A 1 20.65 8.98 -23.51
C MET A 1 19.90 8.86 -22.19
N ASP A 2 19.29 7.72 -21.94
CA ASP A 2 18.59 7.48 -20.70
C ASP A 2 19.57 7.24 -19.54
N TYR A 3 19.14 7.42 -18.31
CA TYR A 3 20.00 7.18 -17.15
C TYR A 3 20.45 5.73 -17.08
N ILE A 4 21.76 5.51 -16.94
CA ILE A 4 22.35 4.17 -16.77
C ILE A 4 22.89 4.05 -15.37
N PHE A 5 22.38 3.07 -14.61
CA PHE A 5 22.89 2.75 -13.29
C PHE A 5 23.88 1.58 -13.38
N GLU A 6 25.11 1.90 -13.68
CA GLU A 6 26.18 0.90 -13.83
C GLU A 6 26.68 0.35 -12.48
N LYS A 7 26.51 1.15 -11.43
CA LYS A 7 27.19 0.95 -10.16
C LYS A 7 26.26 0.40 -9.09
N VAL A 8 26.66 -0.71 -8.50
CA VAL A 8 26.16 -1.14 -7.19
C VAL A 8 27.20 -0.73 -6.17
N GLY A 9 26.93 0.35 -5.44
CA GLY A 9 27.92 0.99 -4.57
C GLY A 9 27.71 0.75 -3.09
N ASP A 10 28.30 1.61 -2.28
CA ASP A 10 28.34 1.47 -0.84
C ASP A 10 26.98 1.61 -0.16
N VAL A 11 26.08 2.43 -0.70
CA VAL A 11 24.75 2.64 -0.12
C VAL A 11 23.94 1.35 -0.18
N PHE A 12 23.85 0.75 -1.35
CA PHE A 12 23.14 -0.52 -1.55
C PHE A 12 23.78 -1.65 -0.72
N ASN A 13 25.09 -1.78 -0.79
CA ASN A 13 25.79 -2.85 -0.10
C ASN A 13 25.74 -2.72 1.43
N THR A 14 25.83 -1.51 1.96
CA THR A 14 25.68 -1.26 3.40
C THR A 14 24.26 -1.63 3.86
N PHE A 15 23.25 -1.24 3.11
CA PHE A 15 21.89 -1.64 3.43
C PHE A 15 21.72 -3.16 3.41
N TYR A 16 22.21 -3.80 2.38
CA TYR A 16 22.11 -5.25 2.22
C TYR A 16 22.81 -6.02 3.35
N THR A 17 23.96 -5.56 3.79
CA THR A 17 24.76 -6.26 4.82
C THR A 17 24.38 -5.94 6.25
N LYS A 18 23.88 -4.71 6.52
CA LYS A 18 23.67 -4.23 7.90
C LYS A 18 22.22 -3.93 8.26
N ASN A 19 21.39 -3.57 7.30
CA ASN A 19 20.07 -3.00 7.56
C ASN A 19 18.90 -3.89 7.14
N LEU A 20 19.13 -5.00 6.42
CA LEU A 20 18.05 -5.92 6.07
C LEU A 20 17.39 -6.49 7.32
N PRO A 21 16.05 -6.36 7.48
CA PRO A 21 15.34 -6.86 8.65
C PRO A 21 15.26 -8.40 8.67
N PHE A 22 15.38 -9.04 7.51
CA PHE A 22 15.36 -10.48 7.32
C PHE A 22 15.98 -10.83 5.95
N GLN A 23 16.28 -12.10 5.73
CA GLN A 23 16.79 -12.54 4.43
C GLN A 23 15.76 -12.32 3.32
N LEU A 24 16.23 -11.89 2.15
CA LEU A 24 15.38 -11.76 0.97
C LEU A 24 14.86 -13.12 0.53
N THR A 25 13.60 -13.17 0.12
CA THR A 25 13.03 -14.35 -0.54
C THR A 25 13.66 -14.55 -1.92
N GLY A 26 13.55 -15.77 -2.47
CA GLY A 26 14.00 -16.04 -3.83
C GLY A 26 13.32 -15.14 -4.87
N ALA A 27 12.02 -14.87 -4.70
CA ALA A 27 11.26 -13.97 -5.56
C ALA A 27 11.77 -12.53 -5.49
N GLN A 28 12.07 -12.00 -4.30
CA GLN A 28 12.64 -10.66 -4.14
C GLN A 28 14.00 -10.54 -4.81
N LYS A 29 14.87 -11.52 -4.64
CA LYS A 29 16.20 -11.55 -5.30
C LYS A 29 16.08 -11.57 -6.82
N ARG A 30 15.16 -12.38 -7.37
CA ARG A 30 14.89 -12.43 -8.80
C ARG A 30 14.44 -11.08 -9.34
N VAL A 31 13.48 -10.46 -8.69
CA VAL A 31 12.94 -9.16 -9.10
C VAL A 31 14.01 -8.06 -9.02
N LEU A 32 14.81 -8.01 -7.97
CA LEU A 32 15.92 -7.06 -7.87
C LEU A 32 16.93 -7.22 -8.99
N LYS A 33 17.20 -8.47 -9.41
CA LYS A 33 18.08 -8.75 -10.56
C LYS A 33 17.46 -8.25 -11.87
N GLU A 34 16.17 -8.45 -12.07
CA GLU A 34 15.44 -7.93 -13.24
C GLU A 34 15.51 -6.40 -13.29
N ILE A 35 15.26 -5.71 -12.18
CA ILE A 35 15.33 -4.26 -12.08
C ILE A 35 16.76 -3.76 -12.35
N ARG A 36 17.76 -4.39 -11.75
CA ARG A 36 19.16 -4.05 -11.97
C ARG A 36 19.56 -4.16 -13.45
N ASN A 37 19.12 -5.21 -14.13
CA ASN A 37 19.37 -5.38 -15.54
C ASN A 37 18.72 -4.27 -16.38
N ASP A 38 17.49 -3.89 -16.04
CA ASP A 38 16.78 -2.82 -16.74
C ASP A 38 17.49 -1.47 -16.61
N VAL A 39 17.81 -1.06 -15.37
CA VAL A 39 18.43 0.26 -15.12
C VAL A 39 19.85 0.35 -15.62
N GLY A 40 20.51 -0.77 -15.86
CA GLY A 40 21.83 -0.86 -16.46
C GLY A 40 21.83 -1.00 -17.99
N SER A 41 20.67 -1.14 -18.62
CA SER A 41 20.55 -1.46 -20.06
C SER A 41 20.74 -0.29 -21.01
N GLY A 42 20.75 0.95 -20.51
CA GLY A 42 20.76 2.17 -21.33
C GLY A 42 19.40 2.58 -21.87
N ARG A 43 18.33 1.92 -21.41
CA ARG A 43 16.94 2.27 -21.72
C ARG A 43 16.20 2.60 -20.45
N GLN A 44 15.21 3.49 -20.54
CA GLN A 44 14.32 3.79 -19.43
C GLN A 44 13.59 2.53 -19.01
N MET A 45 13.65 2.21 -17.70
CA MET A 45 12.83 1.15 -17.13
C MET A 45 11.41 1.62 -16.92
N ASN A 46 10.45 0.83 -17.39
CA ASN A 46 9.04 0.89 -17.01
C ASN A 46 8.62 -0.50 -16.59
N ARG A 47 8.53 -0.74 -15.29
CA ARG A 47 8.23 -2.07 -14.74
C ARG A 47 7.09 -2.04 -13.74
N LEU A 48 6.19 -3.01 -13.86
CA LEU A 48 5.10 -3.25 -12.90
C LEU A 48 5.53 -4.36 -11.94
N LEU A 49 5.56 -4.05 -10.67
CA LEU A 49 5.84 -5.01 -9.59
C LEU A 49 4.53 -5.44 -8.94
N GLN A 50 4.15 -6.69 -9.16
CA GLN A 50 2.98 -7.31 -8.54
C GLN A 50 3.40 -8.14 -7.34
N GLY A 51 2.63 -8.05 -6.28
CA GLY A 51 2.79 -8.91 -5.11
C GLY A 51 1.70 -8.61 -4.10
N ASP A 52 1.30 -9.61 -3.35
CA ASP A 52 0.34 -9.42 -2.26
C ASP A 52 0.83 -8.39 -1.27
N VAL A 53 -0.10 -7.79 -0.55
CA VAL A 53 0.26 -6.87 0.52
C VAL A 53 1.09 -7.62 1.55
N GLY A 54 2.25 -7.06 1.89
CA GLY A 54 3.20 -7.72 2.78
C GLY A 54 4.12 -8.74 2.11
N SER A 55 4.12 -8.85 0.78
CA SER A 55 5.10 -9.66 0.04
C SER A 55 6.51 -9.05 0.02
N GLY A 56 6.67 -7.84 0.55
CA GLY A 56 7.95 -7.14 0.58
C GLY A 56 8.24 -6.28 -0.64
N LYS A 57 7.20 -5.79 -1.34
CA LYS A 57 7.35 -4.85 -2.46
C LYS A 57 8.08 -3.57 -2.06
N THR A 58 7.75 -3.01 -0.91
CA THR A 58 8.38 -1.78 -0.41
C THR A 58 9.88 -1.95 -0.20
N LEU A 59 10.32 -3.10 0.29
CA LEU A 59 11.74 -3.41 0.46
C LEU A 59 12.47 -3.47 -0.89
N VAL A 60 11.87 -4.12 -1.88
CA VAL A 60 12.41 -4.16 -3.25
C VAL A 60 12.47 -2.77 -3.86
N ALA A 61 11.42 -1.96 -3.69
CA ALA A 61 11.39 -0.58 -4.15
C ALA A 61 12.48 0.27 -3.49
N LEU A 62 12.66 0.16 -2.17
CA LEU A 62 13.70 0.88 -1.46
C LEU A 62 15.09 0.49 -1.96
N MET A 63 15.39 -0.79 -2.08
CA MET A 63 16.69 -1.25 -2.58
C MET A 63 16.97 -0.76 -4.01
N SER A 64 15.93 -0.68 -4.83
CA SER A 64 16.03 -0.12 -6.18
C SER A 64 16.31 1.38 -6.16
N MET A 65 15.69 2.13 -5.26
CA MET A 65 16.00 3.55 -5.04
C MET A 65 17.44 3.76 -4.58
N LEU A 66 17.97 2.86 -3.74
CA LEU A 66 19.37 2.94 -3.30
C LEU A 66 20.37 2.75 -4.44
N LEU A 67 20.03 1.99 -5.47
CA LEU A 67 20.82 1.94 -6.71
C LEU A 67 20.91 3.31 -7.39
N ALA A 68 19.82 4.05 -7.41
CA ALA A 68 19.83 5.41 -7.95
C ALA A 68 20.77 6.32 -7.16
N LEU A 69 20.74 6.24 -5.83
CA LEU A 69 21.63 7.02 -4.95
C LEU A 69 23.11 6.68 -5.21
N ASP A 70 23.44 5.40 -5.36
CA ASP A 70 24.81 4.97 -5.68
C ASP A 70 25.33 5.51 -7.01
N ASN A 71 24.43 5.85 -7.93
CA ASN A 71 24.75 6.42 -9.23
C ASN A 71 24.60 7.95 -9.29
N GLY A 72 24.46 8.59 -8.13
CA GLY A 72 24.41 10.05 -8.02
C GLY A 72 23.06 10.70 -8.29
N TYR A 73 21.97 9.92 -8.31
CA TYR A 73 20.63 10.40 -8.56
C TYR A 73 19.75 10.39 -7.31
N GLN A 74 18.73 11.22 -7.32
CA GLN A 74 17.67 11.22 -6.33
C GLN A 74 16.57 10.22 -6.70
N ALA A 75 15.80 9.81 -5.72
CA ALA A 75 14.65 8.93 -5.90
C ALA A 75 13.39 9.52 -5.28
N CYS A 76 12.24 9.13 -5.78
CA CYS A 76 10.94 9.57 -5.32
C CYS A 76 9.99 8.37 -5.19
N MET A 77 9.18 8.36 -4.16
CA MET A 77 8.07 7.40 -4.01
C MET A 77 6.76 8.16 -3.85
N MET A 78 5.79 7.82 -4.68
CA MET A 78 4.46 8.41 -4.67
C MET A 78 3.43 7.42 -4.19
N ALA A 79 2.58 7.86 -3.27
CA ALA A 79 1.43 7.11 -2.77
C ALA A 79 0.13 7.84 -3.11
N PRO A 80 -1.00 7.13 -3.25
CA PRO A 80 -2.28 7.73 -3.61
C PRO A 80 -2.91 8.56 -2.48
N THR A 81 -2.52 8.32 -1.23
CA THR A 81 -3.08 8.98 -0.05
C THR A 81 -2.00 9.39 0.95
N GLU A 82 -2.34 10.35 1.78
CA GLU A 82 -1.48 10.84 2.84
C GLU A 82 -1.12 9.75 3.87
N ILE A 83 -2.07 8.89 4.19
CA ILE A 83 -1.85 7.77 5.12
C ILE A 83 -0.81 6.79 4.56
N LEU A 84 -0.93 6.41 3.29
CA LEU A 84 0.04 5.53 2.63
C LEU A 84 1.42 6.18 2.51
N ALA A 85 1.47 7.47 2.18
CA ALA A 85 2.72 8.22 2.14
C ALA A 85 3.41 8.24 3.50
N ASN A 86 2.66 8.50 4.57
CA ASN A 86 3.18 8.45 5.94
C ASN A 86 3.69 7.06 6.33
N GLN A 87 2.96 6.01 6.01
CA GLN A 87 3.40 4.62 6.28
C GLN A 87 4.70 4.29 5.55
N HIS A 88 4.81 4.65 4.29
CA HIS A 88 6.06 4.45 3.53
C HIS A 88 7.22 5.26 4.11
N TYR A 89 6.96 6.50 4.50
CA TYR A 89 7.97 7.36 5.11
C TYR A 89 8.53 6.76 6.41
N GLU A 90 7.66 6.34 7.31
CA GLU A 90 8.08 5.72 8.58
C GLU A 90 8.81 4.40 8.34
N THR A 91 8.30 3.56 7.45
CA THR A 91 8.94 2.27 7.10
C THR A 91 10.34 2.48 6.52
N ILE A 92 10.48 3.41 5.59
CA ILE A 92 11.77 3.68 4.93
C ILE A 92 12.76 4.30 5.91
N LYS A 93 12.33 5.24 6.75
CA LYS A 93 13.20 5.81 7.80
C LYS A 93 13.71 4.75 8.76
N GLU A 94 12.83 3.86 9.18
CA GLU A 94 13.20 2.75 10.07
C GLU A 94 14.21 1.80 9.40
N LEU A 95 13.97 1.43 8.15
CA LEU A 95 14.88 0.56 7.39
C LEU A 95 16.24 1.20 7.15
N LEU A 96 16.31 2.50 6.98
CA LEU A 96 17.56 3.26 6.75
C LEU A 96 18.21 3.76 8.04
N PHE A 97 17.74 3.32 9.19
CA PHE A 97 18.30 3.75 10.47
C PHE A 97 19.83 3.54 10.54
N GLY A 98 20.54 4.56 10.95
CA GLY A 98 21.99 4.54 11.03
C GLY A 98 22.74 4.82 9.71
N MET A 99 22.02 4.97 8.62
CA MET A 99 22.57 5.40 7.33
C MET A 99 22.40 6.91 7.15
N ASP A 100 23.42 7.58 6.61
CA ASP A 100 23.38 9.02 6.35
C ASP A 100 22.66 9.32 5.02
N ILE A 101 21.35 9.12 5.02
CA ILE A 101 20.48 9.38 3.87
C ILE A 101 19.32 10.26 4.31
N ARG A 102 19.23 11.46 3.75
CA ARG A 102 18.11 12.36 4.04
C ARG A 102 16.89 11.96 3.26
N VAL A 103 15.86 11.54 3.99
CA VAL A 103 14.54 11.17 3.48
C VAL A 103 13.52 12.20 3.99
N GLU A 104 12.68 12.71 3.10
CA GLU A 104 11.65 13.69 3.45
C GLU A 104 10.27 13.26 2.97
N LEU A 105 9.26 13.73 3.68
CA LEU A 105 7.84 13.53 3.37
C LEU A 105 7.24 14.84 2.87
N LEU A 106 6.57 14.79 1.72
CA LEU A 106 5.85 15.93 1.14
C LEU A 106 4.42 15.56 0.81
N THR A 107 3.48 16.11 1.58
CA THR A 107 2.04 15.98 1.40
C THR A 107 1.39 17.36 1.43
N GLY A 108 0.10 17.42 1.13
CA GLY A 108 -0.64 18.69 1.19
C GLY A 108 -0.69 19.36 2.57
N SER A 109 -0.46 18.60 3.63
CA SER A 109 -0.41 19.12 5.00
C SER A 109 0.93 19.74 5.42
N ILE A 110 1.99 19.47 4.65
CA ILE A 110 3.33 20.04 4.88
C ILE A 110 3.41 21.45 4.28
N LYS A 111 3.52 22.46 5.13
CA LYS A 111 3.49 23.87 4.73
C LYS A 111 4.58 24.70 5.44
N GLY A 112 4.74 25.95 5.01
CA GLY A 112 5.61 26.92 5.65
C GLY A 112 7.10 26.58 5.53
N LYS A 113 7.84 26.90 6.59
CA LYS A 113 9.29 26.73 6.63
C LYS A 113 9.76 25.29 6.39
N ARG A 114 8.98 24.32 6.87
CA ARG A 114 9.28 22.89 6.66
C ARG A 114 9.23 22.52 5.18
N ARG A 115 8.18 22.98 4.48
CA ARG A 115 8.04 22.80 3.04
C ARG A 115 9.19 23.45 2.27
N GLU A 116 9.52 24.69 2.62
CA GLU A 116 10.64 25.43 1.99
C GLU A 116 11.97 24.71 2.17
N ALA A 117 12.26 24.18 3.35
CA ALA A 117 13.48 23.43 3.63
C ALA A 117 13.56 22.14 2.79
N ILE A 118 12.44 21.45 2.60
CA ILE A 118 12.36 20.26 1.74
C ILE A 118 12.61 20.64 0.28
N LEU A 119 11.96 21.68 -0.23
CA LEU A 119 12.10 22.13 -1.62
C LEU A 119 13.53 22.58 -1.91
N THR A 120 14.15 23.31 -0.99
CA THR A 120 15.56 23.71 -1.10
C THR A 120 16.48 22.49 -1.11
N GLY A 121 16.27 21.54 -0.22
CA GLY A 121 17.05 20.30 -0.15
C GLY A 121 16.93 19.43 -1.40
N LEU A 122 15.79 19.45 -2.09
CA LEU A 122 15.61 18.78 -3.38
C LEU A 122 16.42 19.44 -4.50
N LEU A 123 16.42 20.76 -4.55
CA LEU A 123 17.19 21.54 -5.53
C LEU A 123 18.70 21.39 -5.35
N THR A 124 19.17 21.34 -4.12
CA THR A 124 20.60 21.18 -3.81
C THR A 124 21.09 19.75 -3.96
N GLY A 125 20.17 18.77 -3.97
CA GLY A 125 20.50 17.36 -3.95
C GLY A 125 20.76 16.79 -2.55
N ASP A 126 20.58 17.58 -1.49
CA ASP A 126 20.73 17.10 -0.10
C ASP A 126 19.63 16.11 0.29
N VAL A 127 18.40 16.33 -0.17
CA VAL A 127 17.32 15.35 -0.05
C VAL A 127 17.52 14.27 -1.10
N LYS A 128 17.77 13.06 -0.64
CA LYS A 128 18.06 11.91 -1.51
C LYS A 128 16.80 11.16 -1.93
N ILE A 129 15.87 11.00 -1.01
CA ILE A 129 14.60 10.31 -1.24
C ILE A 129 13.45 11.20 -0.78
N LEU A 130 12.51 11.44 -1.67
CA LEU A 130 11.25 12.13 -1.37
C LEU A 130 10.10 11.15 -1.43
N ILE A 131 9.31 11.12 -0.37
CA ILE A 131 8.09 10.31 -0.30
C ILE A 131 6.90 11.27 -0.18
N GLY A 132 5.87 11.05 -0.96
CA GLY A 132 4.72 11.94 -0.90
C GLY A 132 3.51 11.45 -1.67
N THR A 133 2.54 12.33 -1.75
CA THR A 133 1.33 12.19 -2.56
C THR A 133 1.51 12.94 -3.88
N HIS A 134 0.40 13.24 -4.56
CA HIS A 134 0.40 14.09 -5.76
C HIS A 134 1.07 15.47 -5.55
N ALA A 135 1.28 15.90 -4.31
CA ALA A 135 2.04 17.13 -4.00
C ALA A 135 3.47 17.11 -4.61
N VAL A 136 4.04 15.93 -4.81
CA VAL A 136 5.37 15.76 -5.43
C VAL A 136 5.43 16.24 -6.87
N ILE A 137 4.32 16.21 -7.59
CA ILE A 137 4.26 16.64 -9.01
C ILE A 137 3.89 18.12 -9.18
N GLU A 138 3.71 18.86 -8.11
CA GLU A 138 3.47 20.31 -8.21
C GLU A 138 4.66 21.02 -8.85
N ASP A 139 4.39 22.12 -9.58
CA ASP A 139 5.41 22.84 -10.34
C ASP A 139 6.53 23.44 -9.48
N THR A 140 6.22 23.71 -8.20
CA THR A 140 7.19 24.22 -7.22
C THR A 140 8.19 23.18 -6.74
N VAL A 141 7.95 21.90 -7.00
CA VAL A 141 8.80 20.78 -6.58
C VAL A 141 9.79 20.46 -7.70
N ASN A 142 11.06 20.76 -7.50
CA ASN A 142 12.11 20.53 -8.48
C ASN A 142 13.28 19.77 -7.87
N PHE A 143 13.68 18.69 -8.53
CA PHE A 143 14.81 17.86 -8.13
C PHE A 143 16.11 18.36 -8.80
N SER A 144 17.22 18.18 -8.12
CA SER A 144 18.55 18.37 -8.75
C SER A 144 18.78 17.32 -9.83
N SER A 145 18.52 16.05 -9.54
CA SER A 145 18.74 14.95 -10.48
C SER A 145 17.88 13.74 -10.10
N LEU A 146 16.62 13.74 -10.53
CA LEU A 146 15.70 12.61 -10.27
C LEU A 146 15.98 11.48 -11.26
N GLY A 147 16.40 10.31 -10.76
CA GLY A 147 16.72 9.16 -11.60
C GLY A 147 15.78 7.95 -11.44
N PHE A 148 15.04 7.87 -10.35
CA PHE A 148 14.18 6.74 -10.07
C PHE A 148 12.88 7.16 -9.39
N VAL A 149 11.75 6.67 -9.88
CA VAL A 149 10.43 6.94 -9.34
C VAL A 149 9.71 5.64 -9.05
N VAL A 150 9.17 5.53 -7.84
CA VAL A 150 8.27 4.45 -7.43
C VAL A 150 6.86 5.02 -7.32
N ILE A 151 5.91 4.38 -7.97
CA ILE A 151 4.49 4.75 -7.93
C ILE A 151 3.70 3.62 -7.29
N ASP A 152 3.13 3.88 -6.13
CA ASP A 152 2.30 2.92 -5.42
C ASP A 152 0.84 3.03 -5.87
N GLU A 153 0.22 1.89 -6.23
CA GLU A 153 -1.19 1.81 -6.62
C GLU A 153 -1.58 2.74 -7.79
N GLN A 154 -0.98 2.52 -8.94
CA GLN A 154 -1.06 3.37 -10.15
C GLN A 154 -2.49 3.65 -10.65
N HIS A 155 -3.51 2.86 -10.31
CA HIS A 155 -4.86 3.05 -10.84
C HIS A 155 -5.45 4.45 -10.57
N ARG A 156 -4.87 5.20 -9.63
CA ARG A 156 -5.21 6.61 -9.34
C ARG A 156 -4.26 7.63 -9.96
N PHE A 157 -3.30 7.17 -10.74
CA PHE A 157 -2.25 8.02 -11.31
C PHE A 157 -2.32 8.01 -12.84
N GLY A 158 -2.92 9.05 -13.42
CA GLY A 158 -3.20 9.14 -14.85
C GLY A 158 -1.96 9.47 -15.71
N VAL A 159 -2.11 9.31 -17.03
CA VAL A 159 -1.08 9.60 -18.03
C VAL A 159 -0.58 11.06 -17.94
N ALA A 160 -1.51 12.02 -17.75
CA ALA A 160 -1.16 13.43 -17.62
C ALA A 160 -0.28 13.73 -16.41
N GLN A 161 -0.52 13.05 -15.29
CA GLN A 161 0.26 13.21 -14.07
C GLN A 161 1.68 12.63 -14.23
N ARG A 162 1.81 11.50 -14.92
CA ARG A 162 3.12 10.94 -15.27
C ARG A 162 3.92 11.87 -16.19
N ALA A 163 3.29 12.43 -17.20
CA ALA A 163 3.91 13.40 -18.09
C ALA A 163 4.42 14.64 -17.34
N ARG A 164 3.68 15.13 -16.34
CA ARG A 164 4.12 16.24 -15.47
C ARG A 164 5.37 15.90 -14.67
N LEU A 165 5.43 14.68 -14.13
CA LEU A 165 6.61 14.22 -13.39
C LEU A 165 7.84 14.12 -14.31
N TRP A 166 7.67 13.62 -15.52
CA TRP A 166 8.77 13.51 -16.49
C TRP A 166 9.25 14.85 -17.03
N SER A 167 8.35 15.83 -17.16
CA SER A 167 8.73 17.18 -17.63
C SER A 167 9.62 17.93 -16.64
N LYS A 168 9.74 17.48 -15.41
CA LYS A 168 10.64 18.04 -14.38
C LYS A 168 12.11 17.67 -14.58
N ASN A 169 12.41 16.79 -15.51
CA ASN A 169 13.75 16.29 -15.80
C ASN A 169 14.13 16.46 -17.25
N VAL A 170 15.43 16.62 -17.51
CA VAL A 170 15.99 16.59 -18.86
C VAL A 170 15.83 15.21 -19.50
N GLN A 171 15.87 14.17 -18.70
CA GLN A 171 15.68 12.78 -19.10
C GLN A 171 14.61 12.12 -18.24
N PRO A 172 13.78 11.22 -18.80
CA PRO A 172 12.79 10.50 -18.01
C PRO A 172 13.47 9.59 -16.98
N PRO A 173 13.02 9.62 -15.72
CA PRO A 173 13.54 8.70 -14.72
C PRO A 173 13.11 7.27 -14.99
N HIS A 174 13.80 6.30 -14.39
CA HIS A 174 13.31 4.92 -14.33
C HIS A 174 12.05 4.86 -13.45
N VAL A 175 11.08 4.08 -13.87
CA VAL A 175 9.77 3.99 -13.19
C VAL A 175 9.48 2.55 -12.76
N LEU A 176 9.17 2.38 -11.49
CA LEU A 176 8.66 1.15 -10.90
C LEU A 176 7.25 1.41 -10.36
N VAL A 177 6.28 0.72 -10.90
CA VAL A 177 4.90 0.76 -10.42
C VAL A 177 4.66 -0.45 -9.53
N MET A 178 4.14 -0.23 -8.33
CA MET A 178 3.79 -1.32 -7.41
C MET A 178 2.28 -1.51 -7.36
N THR A 179 1.83 -2.76 -7.33
CA THR A 179 0.43 -3.10 -7.13
C THR A 179 0.26 -4.38 -6.33
N ALA A 180 -0.75 -4.39 -5.45
CA ALA A 180 -1.22 -5.60 -4.77
C ALA A 180 -2.30 -6.35 -5.58
N THR A 181 -2.83 -5.73 -6.63
CA THR A 181 -3.86 -6.32 -7.48
C THR A 181 -3.24 -7.26 -8.49
N PRO A 182 -3.58 -8.56 -8.48
CA PRO A 182 -3.13 -9.47 -9.53
C PRO A 182 -3.76 -9.06 -10.87
N ILE A 183 -2.93 -8.69 -11.83
CA ILE A 183 -3.36 -8.32 -13.18
C ILE A 183 -2.74 -9.32 -14.14
N PRO A 184 -3.54 -10.02 -14.98
CA PRO A 184 -2.99 -10.86 -16.03
C PRO A 184 -2.04 -10.06 -16.93
N ARG A 185 -0.93 -10.66 -17.33
CA ARG A 185 0.12 -9.99 -18.12
C ARG A 185 -0.42 -9.30 -19.37
N THR A 186 -1.33 -9.95 -20.06
CA THR A 186 -1.99 -9.40 -21.26
C THR A 186 -2.84 -8.15 -20.94
N LEU A 187 -3.54 -8.18 -19.82
CA LEU A 187 -4.34 -7.04 -19.37
C LEU A 187 -3.45 -5.89 -18.88
N ALA A 188 -2.34 -6.19 -18.20
CA ALA A 188 -1.36 -5.19 -17.78
C ALA A 188 -0.77 -4.45 -18.99
N MET A 189 -0.43 -5.16 -20.05
CA MET A 189 0.05 -4.56 -21.31
C MET A 189 -1.00 -3.66 -21.96
N THR A 190 -2.27 -4.01 -21.87
CA THR A 190 -3.38 -3.22 -22.41
C THR A 190 -3.66 -1.96 -21.59
N LEU A 191 -3.64 -2.06 -20.25
CA LEU A 191 -3.97 -0.97 -19.33
C LEU A 191 -2.82 0.02 -19.12
N TYR A 192 -1.58 -0.45 -19.13
CA TYR A 192 -0.39 0.32 -18.76
C TYR A 192 0.61 0.52 -19.89
N GLY A 193 0.32 0.00 -21.09
CA GLY A 193 1.22 0.05 -22.23
C GLY A 193 2.41 -0.91 -22.11
N ASP A 194 3.58 -0.51 -22.62
CA ASP A 194 4.79 -1.35 -22.69
C ASP A 194 5.48 -1.50 -21.31
N LEU A 195 4.76 -1.97 -20.28
CA LEU A 195 5.33 -2.29 -18.98
C LEU A 195 5.82 -3.73 -18.95
N ASP A 196 7.06 -3.93 -18.53
CA ASP A 196 7.55 -5.21 -18.09
C ASP A 196 6.92 -5.57 -16.74
N VAL A 197 6.71 -6.85 -16.48
CA VAL A 197 6.04 -7.32 -15.27
C VAL A 197 6.95 -8.22 -14.45
N SER A 198 7.07 -7.92 -13.17
CA SER A 198 7.71 -8.76 -12.15
C SER A 198 6.71 -9.15 -11.08
N VAL A 199 6.77 -10.38 -10.59
CA VAL A 199 5.84 -10.90 -9.57
C VAL A 199 6.62 -11.39 -8.36
N ILE A 200 6.22 -10.94 -7.17
CA ILE A 200 6.66 -11.52 -5.90
C ILE A 200 5.57 -12.49 -5.46
N ASP A 201 5.82 -13.76 -5.64
CA ASP A 201 4.90 -14.88 -5.39
C ASP A 201 5.25 -15.68 -4.12
N GLU A 202 6.16 -15.18 -3.30
CA GLU A 202 6.55 -15.75 -2.04
C GLU A 202 6.22 -14.80 -0.88
N LEU A 203 5.77 -15.36 0.25
CA LEU A 203 5.57 -14.60 1.48
C LEU A 203 6.88 -14.53 2.28
N PRO A 204 7.15 -13.42 2.96
CA PRO A 204 8.28 -13.32 3.87
C PRO A 204 8.23 -14.38 4.98
N PRO A 205 9.38 -14.84 5.50
CA PRO A 205 9.42 -15.79 6.61
C PRO A 205 8.64 -15.31 7.83
N GLY A 206 8.04 -16.24 8.58
CA GLY A 206 7.29 -15.95 9.81
C GLY A 206 5.81 -15.61 9.61
N ARG A 207 5.33 -15.56 8.37
CA ARG A 207 3.91 -15.35 8.09
C ARG A 207 3.14 -16.65 8.11
N LYS A 208 1.99 -16.65 8.81
CA LYS A 208 1.08 -17.79 8.84
C LYS A 208 0.03 -17.67 7.73
N PRO A 209 -0.39 -18.78 7.11
CA PRO A 209 -1.51 -18.77 6.17
C PRO A 209 -2.78 -18.24 6.85
N ILE A 210 -3.58 -17.50 6.09
CA ILE A 210 -4.87 -16.99 6.55
C ILE A 210 -5.88 -18.12 6.54
N THR A 211 -6.56 -18.35 7.67
CA THR A 211 -7.66 -19.32 7.75
C THR A 211 -8.94 -18.69 7.23
N THR A 212 -9.50 -19.25 6.18
CA THR A 212 -10.77 -18.81 5.59
C THR A 212 -11.91 -19.67 6.14
N ILE A 213 -12.94 -19.02 6.69
CA ILE A 213 -14.10 -19.66 7.31
C ILE A 213 -15.35 -19.16 6.62
N HIS A 214 -16.23 -20.08 6.24
CA HIS A 214 -17.58 -19.76 5.80
C HIS A 214 -18.57 -19.92 6.95
N GLN A 215 -19.44 -18.91 7.16
CA GLN A 215 -20.53 -18.97 8.11
C GLN A 215 -21.83 -18.42 7.50
N PHE A 216 -22.95 -19.03 7.91
CA PHE A 216 -24.26 -18.48 7.60
C PHE A 216 -24.62 -17.36 8.59
N ASP A 217 -25.44 -16.42 8.14
CA ASP A 217 -25.87 -15.26 8.93
C ASP A 217 -26.64 -15.60 10.21
N ASN A 218 -27.25 -16.78 10.27
CA ASN A 218 -27.93 -17.28 11.48
C ASN A 218 -27.00 -17.71 12.62
N ARG A 219 -25.68 -17.69 12.40
CA ARG A 219 -24.66 -18.04 13.40
C ARG A 219 -23.84 -16.85 13.88
N ARG A 220 -24.37 -15.64 13.77
CA ARG A 220 -23.65 -14.41 14.13
C ARG A 220 -23.18 -14.35 15.58
N GLU A 221 -23.96 -14.84 16.52
CA GLU A 221 -23.57 -14.80 17.93
C GLU A 221 -22.28 -15.59 18.21
N SER A 222 -22.17 -16.77 17.60
CA SER A 222 -20.96 -17.58 17.71
C SER A 222 -19.74 -16.88 17.09
N MET A 223 -19.95 -16.24 15.94
CA MET A 223 -18.93 -15.44 15.28
C MET A 223 -18.48 -14.27 16.16
N TYR A 224 -19.41 -13.51 16.71
CA TYR A 224 -19.08 -12.37 17.57
C TYR A 224 -18.37 -12.75 18.86
N ARG A 225 -18.63 -13.92 19.42
CA ARG A 225 -17.85 -14.45 20.55
C ARG A 225 -16.37 -14.63 20.18
N SER A 226 -16.12 -15.22 19.04
CA SER A 226 -14.75 -15.40 18.52
C SER A 226 -14.06 -14.06 18.24
N VAL A 227 -14.79 -13.10 17.70
CA VAL A 227 -14.31 -11.74 17.45
C VAL A 227 -13.97 -11.02 18.75
N ARG A 228 -14.83 -11.11 19.77
CA ARG A 228 -14.55 -10.53 21.10
C ARG A 228 -13.27 -11.06 21.70
N LYS A 229 -13.03 -12.35 21.56
CA LYS A 229 -11.79 -12.97 22.03
C LYS A 229 -10.55 -12.36 21.36
N GLN A 230 -10.60 -12.15 20.04
CA GLN A 230 -9.52 -11.50 19.29
C GLN A 230 -9.30 -10.05 19.75
N ILE A 231 -10.37 -9.30 19.98
CA ILE A 231 -10.31 -7.91 20.46
C ILE A 231 -9.73 -7.87 21.88
N ASP A 232 -10.14 -8.79 22.76
CA ASP A 232 -9.62 -8.88 24.13
C ASP A 232 -8.12 -9.21 24.16
N GLU A 233 -7.63 -9.92 23.17
CA GLU A 233 -6.21 -10.18 22.95
C GLU A 233 -5.45 -8.98 22.32
N GLY A 234 -6.12 -7.85 22.12
CA GLY A 234 -5.54 -6.62 21.57
C GLY A 234 -5.53 -6.55 20.05
N ARG A 235 -6.23 -7.45 19.34
CA ARG A 235 -6.29 -7.49 17.89
C ARG A 235 -7.37 -6.57 17.33
N GLN A 236 -7.28 -6.25 16.05
CA GLN A 236 -8.24 -5.40 15.35
C GLN A 236 -8.98 -6.17 14.26
N VAL A 237 -10.16 -5.67 13.92
CA VAL A 237 -11.13 -6.36 13.06
C VAL A 237 -11.64 -5.44 11.96
N TYR A 238 -11.66 -5.95 10.72
CA TYR A 238 -12.38 -5.35 9.59
C TYR A 238 -13.74 -6.01 9.42
N ILE A 239 -14.76 -5.22 9.14
CA ILE A 239 -16.09 -5.70 8.72
C ILE A 239 -16.45 -4.97 7.43
N VAL A 240 -16.60 -5.71 6.34
CA VAL A 240 -16.80 -5.15 4.99
C VAL A 240 -18.16 -5.54 4.45
N TYR A 241 -18.89 -4.54 3.95
CA TYR A 241 -20.17 -4.68 3.25
C TYR A 241 -19.98 -4.51 1.74
N PRO A 242 -20.74 -5.24 0.90
CA PRO A 242 -20.64 -5.10 -0.55
C PRO A 242 -21.19 -3.77 -1.03
N LEU A 243 -20.64 -3.28 -2.15
CA LEU A 243 -21.26 -2.25 -2.97
C LEU A 243 -22.19 -2.92 -3.96
N ILE A 244 -23.49 -2.58 -3.90
CA ILE A 244 -24.49 -3.04 -4.85
C ILE A 244 -24.59 -1.95 -5.93
N LYS A 245 -24.19 -2.26 -7.16
CA LYS A 245 -24.15 -1.28 -8.26
C LYS A 245 -25.45 -0.56 -8.55
N GLU A 246 -26.58 -1.11 -8.09
CA GLU A 246 -27.91 -0.62 -8.41
C GLU A 246 -28.40 0.55 -7.56
N SER A 247 -27.84 0.76 -6.35
CA SER A 247 -28.23 1.89 -5.51
C SER A 247 -27.21 2.20 -4.41
N GLU A 248 -26.47 3.28 -4.60
CA GLU A 248 -25.56 3.81 -3.57
C GLU A 248 -26.27 4.16 -2.24
N LYS A 249 -27.56 4.51 -2.30
CA LYS A 249 -28.35 4.82 -1.10
C LYS A 249 -28.60 3.59 -0.25
N ILE A 250 -28.85 2.44 -0.91
CA ILE A 250 -29.08 1.16 -0.22
C ILE A 250 -27.77 0.68 0.43
N ASP A 251 -26.65 0.81 -0.26
CA ASP A 251 -25.35 0.42 0.27
C ASP A 251 -24.98 1.24 1.52
N LEU A 252 -25.21 2.55 1.48
CA LEU A 252 -24.98 3.42 2.62
C LEU A 252 -25.91 3.08 3.80
N LYS A 253 -27.18 2.79 3.51
CA LYS A 253 -28.13 2.35 4.54
C LYS A 253 -27.70 1.05 5.20
N ASN A 254 -27.29 0.06 4.42
CA ASN A 254 -26.81 -1.22 4.93
C ASN A 254 -25.55 -1.06 5.79
N LEU A 255 -24.62 -0.20 5.38
CA LEU A 255 -23.45 0.13 6.17
C LEU A 255 -23.82 0.78 7.50
N GLU A 256 -24.72 1.75 7.50
CA GLU A 256 -25.17 2.46 8.72
C GLU A 256 -25.91 1.52 9.69
N GLU A 257 -26.78 0.67 9.19
CA GLU A 257 -27.45 -0.35 10.01
C GLU A 257 -26.44 -1.33 10.60
N GLY A 258 -25.49 -1.79 9.82
CA GLY A 258 -24.40 -2.65 10.28
C GLY A 258 -23.51 -1.97 11.32
N TYR A 259 -23.18 -0.72 11.10
CA TYR A 259 -22.40 0.09 12.03
C TYR A 259 -23.10 0.24 13.38
N GLN A 260 -24.39 0.57 13.39
CA GLN A 260 -25.19 0.66 14.61
C GLN A 260 -25.28 -0.68 15.34
N HIS A 261 -25.47 -1.77 14.61
CA HIS A 261 -25.48 -3.11 15.18
C HIS A 261 -24.15 -3.47 15.86
N ILE A 262 -23.04 -3.13 15.27
CA ILE A 262 -21.71 -3.37 15.83
C ILE A 262 -21.47 -2.51 17.08
N LEU A 263 -21.93 -1.27 17.09
CA LEU A 263 -21.87 -0.41 18.29
C LEU A 263 -22.63 -1.03 19.47
N GLU A 264 -23.78 -1.64 19.21
CA GLU A 264 -24.58 -2.33 20.24
C GLU A 264 -23.93 -3.61 20.73
N GLU A 265 -23.37 -4.41 19.81
CA GLU A 265 -22.70 -5.68 20.13
C GLU A 265 -21.34 -5.49 20.84
N PHE A 266 -20.64 -4.42 20.53
CA PHE A 266 -19.32 -4.10 21.08
C PHE A 266 -19.28 -2.73 21.75
N PRO A 267 -20.06 -2.51 22.84
CA PRO A 267 -20.21 -1.19 23.44
C PRO A 267 -18.93 -0.62 24.06
N LYS A 268 -17.95 -1.46 24.34
CA LYS A 268 -16.65 -1.05 24.90
C LYS A 268 -15.60 -0.75 23.82
N CYS A 269 -15.91 -1.00 22.56
CA CYS A 269 -15.00 -0.80 21.47
C CYS A 269 -15.21 0.56 20.80
N THR A 270 -14.14 1.15 20.33
CA THR A 270 -14.20 2.26 19.38
C THR A 270 -14.32 1.68 17.98
N VAL A 271 -15.40 2.05 17.29
CA VAL A 271 -15.72 1.59 15.95
C VAL A 271 -15.61 2.76 14.99
N CYS A 272 -14.81 2.64 13.95
CA CYS A 272 -14.74 3.61 12.87
C CYS A 272 -15.47 3.09 11.63
N LYS A 273 -15.85 4.01 10.74
CA LYS A 273 -16.50 3.66 9.47
C LYS A 273 -15.90 4.41 8.30
N VAL A 274 -15.82 3.73 7.16
CA VAL A 274 -15.28 4.28 5.91
C VAL A 274 -16.18 3.87 4.74
N HIS A 275 -16.62 4.85 3.96
CA HIS A 275 -17.40 4.61 2.74
C HIS A 275 -17.10 5.65 1.66
N GLY A 276 -17.54 5.38 0.42
CA GLY A 276 -17.19 6.17 -0.76
C GLY A 276 -17.69 7.61 -0.78
N LYS A 277 -18.76 7.92 -0.03
CA LYS A 277 -19.35 9.28 0.01
C LYS A 277 -18.68 10.22 1.01
N MET A 278 -17.82 9.70 1.85
CA MET A 278 -17.07 10.52 2.80
C MET A 278 -16.07 11.41 2.06
N LYS A 279 -15.87 12.62 2.55
CA LYS A 279 -14.80 13.49 2.09
C LYS A 279 -13.44 12.87 2.38
N PRO A 280 -12.40 13.13 1.57
CA PRO A 280 -11.07 12.56 1.79
C PRO A 280 -10.53 12.81 3.20
N ALA A 281 -10.74 14.01 3.76
CA ALA A 281 -10.31 14.34 5.13
C ALA A 281 -11.03 13.48 6.19
N GLU A 282 -12.32 13.21 6.02
CA GLU A 282 -13.10 12.36 6.93
C GLU A 282 -12.64 10.89 6.84
N LYS A 283 -12.36 10.40 5.63
CA LYS A 283 -11.79 9.05 5.44
C LYS A 283 -10.44 8.92 6.13
N ASP A 284 -9.58 9.89 5.95
CA ASP A 284 -8.24 9.89 6.56
C ASP A 284 -8.32 9.89 8.09
N GLU A 285 -9.23 10.66 8.66
CA GLU A 285 -9.46 10.71 10.10
C GLU A 285 -9.91 9.34 10.65
N GLN A 286 -10.89 8.71 9.99
CA GLN A 286 -11.39 7.37 10.38
C GLN A 286 -10.31 6.29 10.19
N MET A 287 -9.61 6.32 9.07
CA MET A 287 -8.49 5.41 8.82
C MET A 287 -7.39 5.55 9.86
N GLN A 288 -7.07 6.79 10.27
CA GLN A 288 -6.04 7.06 11.26
C GLN A 288 -6.41 6.50 12.64
N LEU A 289 -7.68 6.56 13.02
CA LEU A 289 -8.16 5.91 14.25
C LEU A 289 -7.89 4.41 14.25
N PHE A 290 -8.04 3.76 13.12
CA PHE A 290 -7.80 2.34 12.99
C PHE A 290 -6.31 2.00 12.89
N VAL A 291 -5.56 2.70 12.06
CA VAL A 291 -4.11 2.51 11.90
C VAL A 291 -3.36 2.73 13.21
N SER A 292 -3.76 3.73 14.01
CA SER A 292 -3.14 4.03 15.30
C SER A 292 -3.51 3.05 16.43
N GLY A 293 -4.46 2.15 16.19
CA GLY A 293 -4.97 1.21 17.20
C GLY A 293 -5.99 1.80 18.17
N LYS A 294 -6.40 3.05 17.99
CA LYS A 294 -7.45 3.67 18.80
C LYS A 294 -8.83 3.07 18.55
N ALA A 295 -9.13 2.70 17.31
CA ALA A 295 -10.32 1.94 16.95
C ALA A 295 -9.98 0.45 16.83
N GLN A 296 -10.75 -0.40 17.47
CA GLN A 296 -10.62 -1.86 17.42
C GLN A 296 -11.32 -2.47 16.22
N ILE A 297 -12.37 -1.83 15.74
CA ILE A 297 -13.20 -2.33 14.64
C ILE A 297 -13.34 -1.24 13.58
N MET A 298 -13.14 -1.62 12.32
CA MET A 298 -13.48 -0.79 11.16
C MET A 298 -14.63 -1.42 10.39
N VAL A 299 -15.70 -0.67 10.21
CA VAL A 299 -16.83 -1.03 9.35
C VAL A 299 -16.71 -0.24 8.04
N ALA A 300 -16.67 -0.92 6.92
CA ALA A 300 -16.41 -0.28 5.64
C ALA A 300 -17.18 -0.92 4.49
N THR A 301 -17.34 -0.17 3.41
CA THR A 301 -17.67 -0.72 2.10
C THR A 301 -16.39 -1.14 1.39
N THR A 302 -16.48 -1.67 0.16
CA THR A 302 -15.33 -2.10 -0.65
C THR A 302 -14.35 -0.98 -1.03
N VAL A 303 -14.57 0.23 -0.54
CA VAL A 303 -13.73 1.42 -0.79
C VAL A 303 -12.51 1.48 0.16
N ILE A 304 -12.23 0.42 0.90
CA ILE A 304 -11.02 0.35 1.74
C ILE A 304 -9.80 0.57 0.84
N GLU A 305 -8.95 1.50 1.25
CA GLU A 305 -7.75 1.82 0.49
C GLU A 305 -6.80 0.62 0.39
N VAL A 306 -6.46 0.27 -0.84
CA VAL A 306 -5.51 -0.78 -1.15
C VAL A 306 -4.14 -0.35 -0.64
N GLY A 307 -3.44 -1.22 0.06
CA GLY A 307 -2.07 -0.99 0.50
C GLY A 307 -1.90 -0.42 1.91
N VAL A 308 -2.95 0.07 2.58
CA VAL A 308 -2.83 0.46 4.00
C VAL A 308 -2.46 -0.76 4.83
N ASN A 309 -1.34 -0.67 5.53
CA ASN A 309 -0.82 -1.77 6.33
C ASN A 309 -1.24 -1.64 7.79
N VAL A 310 -2.03 -2.60 8.27
CA VAL A 310 -2.42 -2.72 9.68
C VAL A 310 -2.07 -4.13 10.17
N PRO A 311 -0.82 -4.37 10.57
CA PRO A 311 -0.37 -5.72 10.98
C PRO A 311 -1.17 -6.31 12.13
N ASN A 312 -1.70 -5.44 13.00
CA ASN A 312 -2.52 -5.85 14.14
C ASN A 312 -3.95 -6.30 13.77
N ALA A 313 -4.40 -6.06 12.54
CA ALA A 313 -5.70 -6.54 12.07
C ALA A 313 -5.61 -8.04 11.74
N SER A 314 -6.30 -8.87 12.52
CA SER A 314 -6.25 -10.32 12.41
C SER A 314 -7.55 -10.96 11.93
N VAL A 315 -8.63 -10.20 11.85
CA VAL A 315 -9.93 -10.71 11.42
C VAL A 315 -10.51 -9.82 10.34
N MET A 316 -10.90 -10.45 9.23
CA MET A 316 -11.67 -9.84 8.15
C MET A 316 -13.02 -10.53 8.06
N ILE A 317 -14.09 -9.81 8.36
CA ILE A 317 -15.46 -10.29 8.18
C ILE A 317 -16.00 -9.68 6.90
N ILE A 318 -16.41 -10.52 5.96
CA ILE A 318 -17.01 -10.09 4.70
C ILE A 318 -18.49 -10.43 4.73
N GLU A 319 -19.31 -9.41 4.86
CA GLU A 319 -20.77 -9.54 4.90
C GLU A 319 -21.34 -9.72 3.49
N ASN A 320 -22.37 -10.54 3.35
CA ASN A 320 -22.96 -10.88 2.05
C ASN A 320 -21.89 -11.27 1.02
N ALA A 321 -21.03 -12.19 1.41
CA ALA A 321 -19.87 -12.59 0.61
C ALA A 321 -20.24 -13.12 -0.78
N GLU A 322 -21.44 -13.67 -0.96
CA GLU A 322 -21.98 -14.12 -2.25
C GLU A 322 -22.10 -13.00 -3.30
N ARG A 323 -22.10 -11.74 -2.86
CA ARG A 323 -22.21 -10.57 -3.75
C ARG A 323 -20.87 -10.03 -4.22
N PHE A 324 -19.77 -10.58 -3.73
CA PHE A 324 -18.42 -10.20 -4.15
C PHE A 324 -17.91 -11.12 -5.26
N GLY A 325 -17.17 -10.54 -6.20
CA GLY A 325 -16.39 -11.32 -7.13
C GLY A 325 -15.20 -12.01 -6.44
N LEU A 326 -14.73 -13.10 -7.00
CA LEU A 326 -13.64 -13.90 -6.43
C LEU A 326 -12.35 -13.08 -6.25
N SER A 327 -12.01 -12.21 -7.20
CA SER A 327 -10.87 -11.30 -7.11
C SER A 327 -10.98 -10.34 -5.93
N GLN A 328 -12.17 -9.79 -5.71
CA GLN A 328 -12.43 -8.88 -4.59
C GLN A 328 -12.28 -9.60 -3.25
N LEU A 329 -12.77 -10.83 -3.13
CA LEU A 329 -12.61 -11.66 -1.93
C LEU A 329 -11.14 -11.91 -1.62
N HIS A 330 -10.32 -12.22 -2.62
CA HIS A 330 -8.89 -12.39 -2.46
C HIS A 330 -8.19 -11.11 -1.99
N GLN A 331 -8.55 -9.97 -2.56
CA GLN A 331 -8.00 -8.67 -2.15
C GLN A 331 -8.35 -8.33 -0.70
N LEU A 332 -9.60 -8.52 -0.30
CA LEU A 332 -10.05 -8.28 1.06
C LEU A 332 -9.37 -9.22 2.05
N ARG A 333 -9.27 -10.50 1.72
CA ARG A 333 -8.56 -11.48 2.54
C ARG A 333 -7.11 -11.08 2.76
N GLY A 334 -6.44 -10.54 1.77
CA GLY A 334 -5.05 -10.07 1.83
C GLY A 334 -4.82 -8.86 2.74
N ARG A 335 -5.89 -8.24 3.29
CA ARG A 335 -5.77 -7.12 4.24
C ARG A 335 -5.40 -7.57 5.66
N VAL A 336 -5.60 -8.82 5.97
CA VAL A 336 -5.16 -9.45 7.23
C VAL A 336 -4.00 -10.40 6.96
N GLY A 337 -3.41 -10.99 8.00
CA GLY A 337 -2.27 -11.91 7.85
C GLY A 337 -0.93 -11.22 7.67
N ARG A 338 -0.82 -9.95 7.99
CA ARG A 338 0.41 -9.14 7.85
C ARG A 338 1.29 -9.16 9.10
N GLY A 339 0.75 -9.61 10.21
CA GLY A 339 1.48 -9.82 11.45
C GLY A 339 1.92 -11.28 11.62
N ALA A 340 2.61 -11.57 12.73
CA ALA A 340 3.04 -12.92 13.09
C ALA A 340 1.89 -13.80 13.64
N GLU A 341 0.80 -13.16 14.08
CA GLU A 341 -0.34 -13.85 14.66
C GLU A 341 -1.25 -14.51 13.61
N GLN A 342 -1.96 -15.54 14.02
CA GLN A 342 -2.94 -16.20 13.16
C GLN A 342 -4.05 -15.23 12.77
N SER A 343 -4.37 -15.16 11.49
CA SER A 343 -5.43 -14.32 10.94
C SER A 343 -6.55 -15.14 10.31
N TYR A 344 -7.75 -14.56 10.34
CA TYR A 344 -8.97 -15.21 9.88
C TYR A 344 -9.73 -14.33 8.90
N CYS A 345 -10.24 -14.94 7.85
CA CYS A 345 -11.17 -14.31 6.92
C CYS A 345 -12.50 -15.06 7.01
N ILE A 346 -13.54 -14.39 7.48
CA ILE A 346 -14.86 -14.98 7.69
C ILE A 346 -15.80 -14.48 6.60
N LEU A 347 -16.26 -15.41 5.75
CA LEU A 347 -17.22 -15.15 4.69
C LEU A 347 -18.63 -15.42 5.22
N VAL A 348 -19.44 -14.38 5.38
CA VAL A 348 -20.82 -14.50 5.86
C VAL A 348 -21.77 -14.47 4.66
N THR A 349 -22.58 -15.50 4.53
CA THR A 349 -23.58 -15.62 3.48
C THR A 349 -24.98 -15.83 4.05
N ASN A 350 -26.00 -15.57 3.26
CA ASN A 350 -27.38 -15.83 3.64
C ASN A 350 -27.62 -17.32 3.84
N TYR A 351 -28.33 -17.68 4.92
CA TYR A 351 -28.74 -19.05 5.21
C TYR A 351 -29.65 -19.62 4.10
N LYS A 352 -30.49 -18.77 3.53
CA LYS A 352 -31.33 -19.12 2.37
C LYS A 352 -30.66 -18.57 1.11
N LEU A 353 -29.69 -19.32 0.59
CA LEU A 353 -29.22 -19.10 -0.77
C LEU A 353 -30.38 -19.52 -1.71
N THR A 354 -30.92 -18.58 -2.44
CA THR A 354 -31.78 -18.89 -3.58
C THR A 354 -30.96 -19.59 -4.62
N GLU A 355 -31.49 -20.69 -5.16
CA GLU A 355 -30.92 -21.46 -6.27
C GLU A 355 -30.54 -20.58 -7.46
#